data_8f3d80b066e41669deb431712ccd6890
#
_entry.id   8f3d80b066e41669deb431712ccd6890
#
_cell.length_a   1.000
_cell.length_b   1.000
_cell.length_c   1.000
_cell.angle_alpha   90.00
_cell.angle_beta   90.00
_cell.angle_gamma   90.00
#
_symmetry.space_group_name_H-M   'P 1'
#
loop_
_entity.id
_entity.type
_entity.pdbx_description
1 polymer ?
#
loop_
_entity_poly.entity_id
_entity_poly.type
_entity_poly.pdbx_seq_one_letter_code
_entity_poly.pdbx_strand_id
1 'polypeptide(L)'
;MLVAAIVGLDNRATMDMDTTLKNLPLTPEAIRSALEDICDIAFDDGVVFEIRTISPIREDDIYGGYRVMLNAKLDTLLTPLSIDVSAGDAITPHAVQYNFFEIFDDGQSYELWAYNIETVMAEKVETILRRGVFNTRPRDFYDAYILTTTQKFDKAVFAEALRATADHRGTTQRIADVPAILHDIEENPELQIMWNK
;
A
#
# COMPACT_ATOMS: atom_id res chain seq x y z
N MET A 1 3.83 -1.11 3.17
CA MET A 1 5.09 -0.67 3.84
C MET A 1 4.93 0.71 4.52
N LEU A 2 4.45 1.75 3.85
CA LEU A 2 4.40 3.14 4.37
C LEU A 2 3.63 3.27 5.71
N VAL A 3 2.46 2.64 5.88
CA VAL A 3 1.70 2.69 7.15
C VAL A 3 2.55 2.20 8.32
N ALA A 4 3.26 1.09 8.15
CA ALA A 4 4.16 0.56 9.20
C ALA A 4 5.30 1.53 9.53
N ALA A 5 5.86 2.22 8.53
CA ALA A 5 6.88 3.25 8.75
C ALA A 5 6.33 4.47 9.51
N ILE A 6 5.07 4.86 9.26
CA ILE A 6 4.43 6.01 9.93
C ILE A 6 4.07 5.70 11.39
N VAL A 7 3.51 4.51 11.66
CA VAL A 7 2.97 4.18 12.99
C VAL A 7 3.90 3.32 13.84
N GLY A 8 5.02 2.87 13.28
CA GLY A 8 5.99 1.98 13.90
C GLY A 8 5.68 0.50 13.73
N LEU A 9 6.73 -0.31 13.59
CA LEU A 9 6.62 -1.76 13.35
C LEU A 9 5.99 -2.52 14.51
N ASP A 10 6.14 -2.03 15.74
CA ASP A 10 5.50 -2.61 16.93
C ASP A 10 3.97 -2.53 16.86
N ASN A 11 3.46 -1.51 16.16
CA ASN A 11 2.03 -1.28 16.00
C ASN A 11 1.47 -1.92 14.71
N ARG A 12 2.29 -2.04 13.68
CA ARG A 12 1.82 -2.50 12.36
C ARG A 12 2.92 -3.22 11.59
N ALA A 13 2.91 -4.56 11.65
CA ALA A 13 3.78 -5.36 10.80
C ALA A 13 3.35 -5.29 9.33
N THR A 14 4.31 -5.35 8.42
CA THR A 14 4.09 -5.44 6.97
C THR A 14 4.94 -6.55 6.38
N MET A 15 4.39 -7.25 5.40
CA MET A 15 5.10 -8.28 4.64
C MET A 15 5.13 -7.97 3.14
N ASP A 16 4.29 -7.03 2.71
CA ASP A 16 4.14 -6.67 1.31
C ASP A 16 4.65 -5.25 1.07
N MET A 17 5.28 -5.05 -0.08
CA MET A 17 5.70 -3.76 -0.57
C MET A 17 4.79 -3.38 -1.73
N ASP A 18 4.01 -2.30 -1.56
CA ASP A 18 3.20 -1.73 -2.63
C ASP A 18 3.97 -0.58 -3.27
N THR A 19 4.05 -0.56 -4.59
CA THR A 19 4.77 0.46 -5.36
C THR A 19 3.94 0.91 -6.56
N THR A 20 4.14 2.17 -6.96
CA THR A 20 3.51 2.73 -8.16
C THR A 20 4.58 3.23 -9.12
N LEU A 21 4.52 2.77 -10.38
CA LEU A 21 5.40 3.24 -11.43
C LEU A 21 4.98 4.63 -11.90
N LYS A 22 5.96 5.50 -12.04
CA LYS A 22 5.84 6.80 -12.71
C LYS A 22 6.79 6.85 -13.91
N ASN A 23 6.26 7.29 -15.05
CA ASN A 23 7.04 7.48 -16.28
C ASN A 23 7.66 6.20 -16.87
N LEU A 24 7.18 5.03 -16.46
CA LEU A 24 7.54 3.73 -17.04
C LEU A 24 6.26 2.99 -17.44
N PRO A 25 6.29 2.21 -18.53
CA PRO A 25 5.15 1.38 -18.90
C PRO A 25 4.96 0.25 -17.90
N LEU A 26 3.70 -0.06 -17.61
CA LEU A 26 3.33 -1.19 -16.75
C LEU A 26 3.38 -2.49 -17.56
N THR A 27 4.58 -2.97 -17.86
CA THR A 27 4.82 -4.24 -18.55
C THR A 27 5.81 -5.11 -17.77
N PRO A 28 5.74 -6.44 -17.87
CA PRO A 28 6.69 -7.33 -17.19
C PRO A 28 8.15 -7.03 -17.53
N GLU A 29 8.43 -6.66 -18.78
CA GLU A 29 9.78 -6.35 -19.27
C GLU A 29 10.33 -5.07 -18.64
N ALA A 30 9.52 -3.99 -18.59
CA ALA A 30 9.93 -2.73 -17.99
C ALA A 30 10.12 -2.86 -16.47
N ILE A 31 9.20 -3.59 -15.80
CA ILE A 31 9.30 -3.89 -14.37
C ILE A 31 10.57 -4.69 -14.08
N ARG A 32 10.85 -5.73 -14.87
CA ARG A 32 12.03 -6.56 -14.71
C ARG A 32 13.30 -5.72 -14.84
N SER A 33 13.41 -4.95 -15.92
CA SER A 33 14.60 -4.10 -16.16
C SER A 33 14.84 -3.11 -15.02
N ALA A 34 13.80 -2.43 -14.56
CA ALA A 34 13.91 -1.47 -13.45
C ALA A 34 14.32 -2.15 -12.13
N LEU A 35 13.79 -3.35 -11.86
CA LEU A 35 14.16 -4.09 -10.65
C LEU A 35 15.54 -4.73 -10.73
N GLU A 36 16.00 -5.16 -11.92
CA GLU A 36 17.35 -5.62 -12.13
C GLU A 36 18.35 -4.48 -11.86
N ASP A 37 18.10 -3.28 -12.40
CA ASP A 37 18.91 -2.10 -12.12
C ASP A 37 18.99 -1.77 -10.61
N ILE A 38 17.86 -1.95 -9.87
CA ILE A 38 17.82 -1.75 -8.41
C ILE A 38 18.59 -2.85 -7.66
N CYS A 39 18.38 -4.11 -8.05
CA CYS A 39 19.04 -5.25 -7.40
C CYS A 39 20.57 -5.26 -7.63
N ASP A 40 21.02 -4.64 -8.72
CA ASP A 40 22.44 -4.54 -9.05
C ASP A 40 23.16 -3.39 -8.30
N ILE A 41 22.41 -2.55 -7.55
CA ILE A 41 23.03 -1.54 -6.68
C ILE A 41 23.84 -2.26 -5.61
N ALA A 42 25.17 -2.07 -5.64
CA ALA A 42 26.05 -2.70 -4.68
C ALA A 42 25.89 -2.10 -3.28
N PHE A 43 25.43 -2.94 -2.34
CA PHE A 43 25.44 -2.66 -0.91
C PHE A 43 26.43 -3.59 -0.23
N ASP A 44 27.21 -3.07 0.73
CA ASP A 44 28.22 -3.88 1.48
C ASP A 44 27.56 -4.59 2.67
N ASP A 45 26.41 -5.20 2.45
CA ASP A 45 25.64 -5.97 3.45
C ASP A 45 25.63 -7.47 3.15
N GLY A 46 26.20 -7.88 2.00
CA GLY A 46 26.25 -9.27 1.54
C GLY A 46 24.90 -9.84 1.09
N VAL A 47 23.86 -9.03 1.01
CA VAL A 47 22.55 -9.46 0.53
C VAL A 47 22.50 -9.42 -1.00
N VAL A 48 22.01 -10.51 -1.60
CA VAL A 48 21.80 -10.62 -3.05
C VAL A 48 20.32 -10.85 -3.31
N PHE A 49 19.73 -10.07 -4.22
CA PHE A 49 18.35 -10.23 -4.63
C PHE A 49 18.24 -11.00 -5.95
N GLU A 50 17.28 -11.91 -6.02
CA GLU A 50 16.98 -12.70 -7.20
C GLU A 50 15.50 -12.59 -7.57
N ILE A 51 15.19 -12.05 -8.75
CA ILE A 51 13.82 -11.96 -9.26
C ILE A 51 13.36 -13.36 -9.70
N ARG A 52 12.29 -13.87 -9.09
CA ARG A 52 11.76 -15.20 -9.34
C ARG A 52 10.68 -15.19 -10.41
N THR A 53 9.60 -14.44 -10.15
CA THR A 53 8.45 -14.36 -11.06
C THR A 53 7.88 -12.96 -11.11
N ILE A 54 7.30 -12.61 -12.26
CA ILE A 54 6.47 -11.42 -12.45
C ILE A 54 5.16 -11.91 -13.03
N SER A 55 4.06 -11.72 -12.30
CA SER A 55 2.73 -12.22 -12.70
C SER A 55 1.66 -11.15 -12.46
N PRO A 56 0.60 -11.09 -13.27
CA PRO A 56 -0.53 -10.20 -13.02
C PRO A 56 -1.14 -10.46 -11.63
N ILE A 57 -1.54 -9.41 -10.92
CA ILE A 57 -2.21 -9.53 -9.61
C ILE A 57 -3.63 -10.04 -9.81
N ARG A 58 -4.31 -9.62 -10.90
CA ARG A 58 -5.63 -10.10 -11.32
C ARG A 58 -5.71 -10.07 -12.83
N GLU A 59 -6.18 -11.16 -13.43
CA GLU A 59 -6.30 -11.25 -14.88
C GLU A 59 -7.44 -10.39 -15.45
N ASP A 60 -8.46 -10.06 -14.62
CA ASP A 60 -9.69 -9.37 -15.05
C ASP A 60 -9.78 -7.90 -14.58
N ASP A 61 -8.71 -7.33 -14.03
CA ASP A 61 -8.76 -5.97 -13.49
C ASP A 61 -8.29 -4.95 -14.56
N ILE A 62 -9.16 -3.99 -14.89
CA ILE A 62 -8.85 -2.89 -15.83
C ILE A 62 -7.66 -2.06 -15.32
N TYR A 63 -7.42 -2.06 -14.01
CA TYR A 63 -6.32 -1.39 -13.31
C TYR A 63 -5.28 -2.39 -12.80
N GLY A 64 -5.05 -3.46 -13.58
CA GLY A 64 -4.16 -4.55 -13.22
C GLY A 64 -2.77 -4.08 -12.85
N GLY A 65 -2.20 -4.70 -11.82
CA GLY A 65 -0.81 -4.58 -11.43
C GLY A 65 -0.07 -5.89 -11.63
N TYR A 66 1.21 -5.88 -11.33
CA TYR A 66 2.03 -7.08 -11.34
C TYR A 66 2.57 -7.35 -9.93
N ARG A 67 2.52 -8.62 -9.53
CA ARG A 67 3.23 -9.11 -8.35
C ARG A 67 4.57 -9.66 -8.77
N VAL A 68 5.61 -9.12 -8.18
CA VAL A 68 6.98 -9.58 -8.34
C VAL A 68 7.38 -10.37 -7.11
N MET A 69 7.78 -11.60 -7.30
CA MET A 69 8.39 -12.42 -6.25
C MET A 69 9.88 -12.38 -6.37
N LEU A 70 10.56 -12.01 -5.27
CA LEU A 70 12.01 -12.00 -5.16
C LEU A 70 12.46 -12.92 -4.03
N ASN A 71 13.71 -13.34 -4.09
CA ASN A 71 14.43 -13.91 -2.97
C ASN A 71 15.54 -12.96 -2.54
N ALA A 72 15.59 -12.60 -1.26
CA ALA A 72 16.77 -12.02 -0.63
C ALA A 72 17.63 -13.16 -0.07
N LYS A 73 18.88 -13.22 -0.47
CA LYS A 73 19.82 -14.25 -0.05
C LYS A 73 20.98 -13.62 0.71
N LEU A 74 21.18 -14.08 1.93
CA LEU A 74 22.37 -13.77 2.77
C LEU A 74 22.99 -15.10 3.21
N ASP A 75 24.17 -15.42 2.73
CA ASP A 75 24.84 -16.72 2.93
C ASP A 75 23.92 -17.91 2.56
N THR A 76 23.49 -18.65 3.59
CA THR A 76 22.56 -19.80 3.47
C THR A 76 21.10 -19.42 3.73
N LEU A 77 20.84 -18.21 4.21
CA LEU A 77 19.49 -17.73 4.48
C LEU A 77 18.84 -17.28 3.18
N LEU A 78 17.62 -17.74 2.94
CA LEU A 78 16.81 -17.38 1.80
C LEU A 78 15.46 -16.85 2.28
N THR A 79 15.19 -15.57 2.05
CA THR A 79 13.94 -14.91 2.47
C THR A 79 13.13 -14.51 1.23
N PRO A 80 11.93 -15.07 1.04
CA PRO A 80 11.05 -14.63 -0.03
C PRO A 80 10.44 -13.26 0.28
N LEU A 81 10.40 -12.40 -0.73
CA LEU A 81 9.79 -11.06 -0.69
C LEU A 81 8.77 -10.93 -1.82
N SER A 82 7.76 -10.10 -1.62
CA SER A 82 6.81 -9.72 -2.67
C SER A 82 6.71 -8.21 -2.82
N ILE A 83 6.65 -7.76 -4.08
CA ILE A 83 6.40 -6.38 -4.44
C ILE A 83 5.18 -6.35 -5.36
N ASP A 84 4.16 -5.61 -4.97
CA ASP A 84 3.02 -5.31 -5.82
C ASP A 84 3.28 -3.99 -6.56
N VAL A 85 3.27 -4.06 -7.88
CA VAL A 85 3.60 -2.95 -8.77
C VAL A 85 2.34 -2.53 -9.51
N SER A 86 1.90 -1.29 -9.31
CA SER A 86 0.80 -0.64 -10.03
C SER A 86 1.30 0.51 -10.90
N ALA A 87 0.40 1.13 -11.64
CA ALA A 87 0.65 2.39 -12.33
C ALA A 87 -0.63 3.22 -12.41
N GLY A 88 -0.46 4.53 -12.49
CA GLY A 88 -1.56 5.46 -12.67
C GLY A 88 -2.37 5.77 -11.42
N ASP A 89 -1.94 5.35 -10.24
CA ASP A 89 -2.63 5.64 -8.99
C ASP A 89 -2.84 7.13 -8.77
N ALA A 90 -4.03 7.49 -8.31
CA ALA A 90 -4.39 8.88 -8.02
C ALA A 90 -3.73 9.32 -6.71
N ILE A 91 -2.62 10.04 -6.81
CA ILE A 91 -1.92 10.60 -5.64
C ILE A 91 -2.30 12.08 -5.50
N THR A 92 -3.02 12.45 -4.47
CA THR A 92 -3.60 13.78 -4.28
C THR A 92 -3.04 14.46 -3.02
N PRO A 93 -2.48 15.68 -3.13
CA PRO A 93 -2.23 16.43 -4.35
C PRO A 93 -1.02 15.92 -5.14
N HIS A 94 -0.04 15.32 -4.49
CA HIS A 94 1.19 14.76 -5.09
C HIS A 94 1.91 13.85 -4.09
N ALA A 95 2.82 13.02 -4.61
CA ALA A 95 3.73 12.23 -3.80
C ALA A 95 4.66 13.14 -2.96
N VAL A 96 5.07 12.65 -1.81
CA VAL A 96 5.98 13.33 -0.87
C VAL A 96 7.27 12.55 -0.71
N GLN A 97 8.34 13.24 -0.35
CA GLN A 97 9.54 12.57 0.12
C GLN A 97 9.35 12.17 1.58
N TYR A 98 9.59 10.91 1.88
CA TYR A 98 9.45 10.34 3.21
C TYR A 98 10.75 9.66 3.64
N ASN A 99 11.19 9.92 4.86
CA ASN A 99 12.37 9.30 5.44
C ASN A 99 12.00 7.96 6.09
N PHE A 100 12.45 6.87 5.47
CA PHE A 100 12.34 5.54 6.04
C PHE A 100 13.58 5.28 6.90
N PHE A 101 13.36 5.06 8.19
CA PHE A 101 14.43 4.76 9.13
C PHE A 101 14.79 3.28 9.07
N GLU A 102 16.07 2.97 9.17
CA GLU A 102 16.54 1.60 9.33
C GLU A 102 16.07 1.02 10.66
N ILE A 103 15.76 -0.29 10.65
CA ILE A 103 15.26 -0.99 11.84
C ILE A 103 16.40 -1.32 12.82
N PHE A 104 17.59 -1.56 12.29
CA PHE A 104 18.72 -2.08 13.05
C PHE A 104 19.90 -1.11 13.21
N ASP A 105 19.84 0.05 12.58
CA ASP A 105 20.87 1.08 12.67
C ASP A 105 20.28 2.38 13.19
N ASP A 106 20.69 2.76 14.40
CA ASP A 106 20.19 3.94 15.12
C ASP A 106 20.63 5.24 14.42
N GLY A 107 19.89 5.64 13.42
CA GLY A 107 19.99 6.98 12.84
C GLY A 107 20.18 7.05 11.34
N GLN A 108 20.32 5.95 10.63
CA GLN A 108 20.29 5.98 9.18
C GLN A 108 18.85 6.01 8.67
N SER A 109 18.62 6.79 7.63
CA SER A 109 17.32 6.88 6.95
C SER A 109 17.53 7.03 5.45
N TYR A 110 16.57 6.51 4.68
CA TYR A 110 16.51 6.64 3.23
C TYR A 110 15.33 7.52 2.85
N GLU A 111 15.59 8.56 2.08
CA GLU A 111 14.54 9.43 1.56
C GLU A 111 14.01 8.83 0.25
N LEU A 112 12.74 8.41 0.28
CA LEU A 112 12.06 7.80 -0.86
C LEU A 112 10.75 8.54 -1.15
N TRP A 113 10.34 8.53 -2.42
CA TRP A 113 9.02 8.99 -2.80
C TRP A 113 7.95 8.06 -2.24
N ALA A 114 6.96 8.65 -1.57
CA ALA A 114 5.84 7.93 -0.98
C ALA A 114 4.53 8.67 -1.22
N TYR A 115 3.41 7.98 -1.00
CA TYR A 115 2.11 8.65 -0.96
C TYR A 115 2.06 9.58 0.25
N ASN A 116 1.36 10.71 0.12
CA ASN A 116 1.00 11.49 1.29
C ASN A 116 -0.04 10.73 2.14
N ILE A 117 -0.21 11.15 3.38
CA ILE A 117 -1.07 10.46 4.34
C ILE A 117 -2.53 10.45 3.89
N GLU A 118 -3.00 11.52 3.26
CA GLU A 118 -4.37 11.67 2.79
C GLU A 118 -4.69 10.67 1.68
N THR A 119 -3.75 10.43 0.76
CA THR A 119 -3.90 9.39 -0.28
C THR A 119 -3.94 8.00 0.33
N VAL A 120 -3.02 7.68 1.27
CA VAL A 120 -3.02 6.38 1.96
C VAL A 120 -4.34 6.14 2.67
N MET A 121 -4.84 7.14 3.42
CA MET A 121 -6.13 7.07 4.10
C MET A 121 -7.28 6.90 3.10
N ALA A 122 -7.26 7.64 1.99
CA ALA A 122 -8.28 7.57 0.96
C ALA A 122 -8.41 6.17 0.35
N GLU A 123 -7.29 5.52 0.07
CA GLU A 123 -7.28 4.15 -0.44
C GLU A 123 -7.86 3.13 0.56
N LYS A 124 -7.56 3.29 1.87
CA LYS A 124 -8.11 2.44 2.92
C LYS A 124 -9.61 2.66 3.09
N VAL A 125 -10.02 3.92 3.20
CA VAL A 125 -11.43 4.28 3.36
C VAL A 125 -12.25 3.89 2.13
N GLU A 126 -11.76 4.15 0.90
CA GLU A 126 -12.42 3.69 -0.32
C GLU A 126 -12.63 2.17 -0.29
N THR A 127 -11.61 1.41 0.08
CA THR A 127 -11.70 -0.06 0.15
C THR A 127 -12.72 -0.51 1.19
N ILE A 128 -12.79 0.15 2.36
CA ILE A 128 -13.80 -0.12 3.40
C ILE A 128 -15.20 0.15 2.84
N LEU A 129 -15.42 1.33 2.28
CA LEU A 129 -16.72 1.73 1.74
C LEU A 129 -17.16 0.84 0.57
N ARG A 130 -16.26 0.56 -0.36
CA ARG A 130 -16.53 -0.27 -1.54
C ARG A 130 -16.89 -1.71 -1.16
N ARG A 131 -16.27 -2.27 -0.14
CA ARG A 131 -16.55 -3.63 0.33
C ARG A 131 -17.73 -3.68 1.30
N GLY A 132 -17.97 -2.63 2.05
CA GLY A 132 -19.04 -2.56 3.03
C GLY A 132 -18.98 -3.72 4.01
N VAL A 133 -20.12 -4.35 4.26
CA VAL A 133 -20.26 -5.53 5.16
C VAL A 133 -19.52 -6.78 4.68
N PHE A 134 -19.11 -6.84 3.40
CA PHE A 134 -18.31 -7.94 2.84
C PHE A 134 -16.81 -7.73 2.99
N ASN A 135 -16.39 -6.74 3.78
CA ASN A 135 -14.96 -6.49 3.99
C ASN A 135 -14.35 -7.52 4.95
N THR A 136 -13.54 -8.41 4.42
CA THR A 136 -12.78 -9.44 5.17
C THR A 136 -11.36 -9.00 5.53
N ARG A 137 -11.05 -7.69 5.41
CA ARG A 137 -9.72 -7.13 5.64
C ARG A 137 -9.67 -6.28 6.91
N PRO A 138 -9.48 -6.87 8.10
CA PRO A 138 -9.42 -6.11 9.36
C PRO A 138 -8.31 -5.06 9.38
N ARG A 139 -7.23 -5.31 8.64
CA ARG A 139 -6.11 -4.37 8.53
C ARG A 139 -6.49 -3.01 7.92
N ASP A 140 -7.45 -2.97 6.99
CA ASP A 140 -7.88 -1.69 6.40
C ASP A 140 -8.61 -0.83 7.44
N PHE A 141 -9.43 -1.44 8.31
CA PHE A 141 -10.08 -0.76 9.43
C PHE A 141 -9.05 -0.28 10.46
N TYR A 142 -8.11 -1.13 10.83
CA TYR A 142 -7.04 -0.77 11.75
C TYR A 142 -6.16 0.36 11.19
N ASP A 143 -5.74 0.25 9.93
CA ASP A 143 -4.94 1.28 9.27
C ASP A 143 -5.68 2.63 9.24
N ALA A 144 -6.98 2.64 8.89
CA ALA A 144 -7.80 3.86 8.93
C ALA A 144 -7.91 4.44 10.36
N TYR A 145 -8.17 3.59 11.36
CA TYR A 145 -8.25 3.99 12.76
C TYR A 145 -6.94 4.60 13.26
N ILE A 146 -5.82 3.88 13.11
CA ILE A 146 -4.55 4.32 13.68
C ILE A 146 -4.05 5.61 13.00
N LEU A 147 -4.22 5.74 11.68
CA LEU A 147 -3.82 6.94 10.96
C LEU A 147 -4.67 8.14 11.37
N THR A 148 -5.99 7.99 11.50
CA THR A 148 -6.87 9.10 11.89
C THR A 148 -6.69 9.54 13.33
N THR A 149 -6.26 8.67 14.22
CA THR A 149 -6.10 8.96 15.65
C THR A 149 -4.70 9.45 16.02
N THR A 150 -3.68 9.04 15.26
CA THR A 150 -2.28 9.35 15.61
C THR A 150 -1.64 10.39 14.69
N GLN A 151 -2.19 10.61 13.49
CA GLN A 151 -1.56 11.48 12.50
C GLN A 151 -2.39 12.74 12.26
N LYS A 152 -1.68 13.84 11.94
CA LYS A 152 -2.31 15.07 11.46
C LYS A 152 -2.47 14.99 9.95
N PHE A 153 -3.64 15.32 9.45
CA PHE A 153 -3.94 15.36 8.02
C PHE A 153 -4.92 16.51 7.70
N ASP A 154 -4.92 16.94 6.44
CA ASP A 154 -5.87 17.94 5.95
C ASP A 154 -7.16 17.26 5.48
N LYS A 155 -8.28 17.59 6.13
CA LYS A 155 -9.60 17.01 5.81
C LYS A 155 -10.09 17.36 4.40
N ALA A 156 -9.73 18.53 3.88
CA ALA A 156 -10.14 18.93 2.53
C ALA A 156 -9.34 18.15 1.48
N VAL A 157 -8.02 18.00 1.70
CA VAL A 157 -7.14 17.17 0.86
C VAL A 157 -7.55 15.70 0.93
N PHE A 158 -7.88 15.18 2.11
CA PHE A 158 -8.39 13.82 2.25
C PHE A 158 -9.69 13.60 1.45
N ALA A 159 -10.64 14.54 1.52
CA ALA A 159 -11.89 14.43 0.77
C ALA A 159 -11.66 14.48 -0.75
N GLU A 160 -10.69 15.26 -1.21
CA GLU A 160 -10.27 15.30 -2.61
C GLU A 160 -9.59 13.98 -3.01
N ALA A 161 -8.67 13.48 -2.20
CA ALA A 161 -7.99 12.20 -2.42
C ALA A 161 -8.99 11.03 -2.49
N LEU A 162 -10.00 11.01 -1.60
CA LEU A 162 -11.03 9.96 -1.62
C LEU A 162 -11.86 9.99 -2.90
N ARG A 163 -12.24 11.18 -3.40
CA ARG A 163 -12.93 11.31 -4.69
C ARG A 163 -12.04 10.85 -5.83
N ALA A 164 -10.79 11.31 -5.89
CA ALA A 164 -9.85 10.93 -6.93
C ALA A 164 -9.58 9.41 -6.96
N THR A 165 -9.44 8.78 -5.79
CA THR A 165 -9.29 7.32 -5.67
C THR A 165 -10.55 6.59 -6.14
N ALA A 166 -11.75 7.06 -5.75
CA ALA A 166 -13.01 6.46 -6.15
C ALA A 166 -13.25 6.59 -7.66
N ASP A 167 -12.95 7.75 -8.24
CA ASP A 167 -13.07 7.99 -9.68
C ASP A 167 -12.09 7.10 -10.46
N HIS A 168 -10.84 7.03 -10.02
CA HIS A 168 -9.82 6.18 -10.62
C HIS A 168 -10.22 4.69 -10.59
N ARG A 169 -10.81 4.22 -9.49
CA ARG A 169 -11.28 2.83 -9.32
C ARG A 169 -12.69 2.57 -9.87
N GLY A 170 -13.35 3.59 -10.45
CA GLY A 170 -14.72 3.46 -10.97
C GLY A 170 -15.76 3.12 -9.91
N THR A 171 -15.51 3.50 -8.63
CA THR A 171 -16.36 3.13 -7.48
C THR A 171 -17.22 4.27 -6.96
N THR A 172 -17.17 5.46 -7.56
CA THR A 172 -17.87 6.68 -7.12
C THR A 172 -19.35 6.45 -6.84
N GLN A 173 -20.07 5.77 -7.75
CA GLN A 173 -21.49 5.47 -7.58
C GLN A 173 -21.74 4.46 -6.45
N ARG A 174 -20.82 3.51 -6.26
CA ARG A 174 -20.94 2.46 -5.24
C ARG A 174 -20.76 2.99 -3.83
N ILE A 175 -19.96 4.04 -3.65
CA ILE A 175 -19.70 4.68 -2.36
C ILE A 175 -20.47 6.00 -2.18
N ALA A 176 -21.50 6.26 -3.01
CA ALA A 176 -22.21 7.53 -2.97
C ALA A 176 -22.96 7.79 -1.65
N ASP A 177 -23.44 6.74 -1.00
CA ASP A 177 -24.14 6.83 0.29
C ASP A 177 -23.28 6.35 1.45
N VAL A 178 -22.26 7.15 1.78
CA VAL A 178 -21.33 6.88 2.89
C VAL A 178 -22.05 6.66 4.22
N PRO A 179 -23.06 7.48 4.63
CA PRO A 179 -23.77 7.27 5.89
C PRO A 179 -24.46 5.90 5.99
N ALA A 180 -25.15 5.46 4.94
CA ALA A 180 -25.81 4.15 4.93
C ALA A 180 -24.80 3.02 5.00
N ILE A 181 -23.71 3.09 4.21
CA ILE A 181 -22.66 2.07 4.21
C ILE A 181 -22.00 1.95 5.60
N LEU A 182 -21.71 3.07 6.24
CA LEU A 182 -21.10 3.06 7.58
C LEU A 182 -22.06 2.52 8.63
N HIS A 183 -23.35 2.84 8.55
CA HIS A 183 -24.37 2.27 9.41
C HIS A 183 -24.45 0.74 9.27
N ASP A 184 -24.50 0.22 8.04
CA ASP A 184 -24.52 -1.22 7.78
C ASP A 184 -23.25 -1.93 8.32
N ILE A 185 -22.07 -1.29 8.20
CA ILE A 185 -20.82 -1.80 8.77
C ILE A 185 -20.89 -1.85 10.31
N GLU A 186 -21.37 -0.78 10.94
CA GLU A 186 -21.47 -0.66 12.39
C GLU A 186 -22.41 -1.70 13.00
N GLU A 187 -23.56 -1.94 12.36
CA GLU A 187 -24.56 -2.90 12.80
C GLU A 187 -24.22 -4.36 12.48
N ASN A 188 -23.17 -4.62 11.70
CA ASN A 188 -22.81 -5.97 11.26
C ASN A 188 -22.10 -6.77 12.36
N PRO A 189 -22.72 -7.87 12.90
CA PRO A 189 -22.15 -8.63 14.00
C PRO A 189 -20.82 -9.33 13.65
N GLU A 190 -20.65 -9.75 12.39
CA GLU A 190 -19.42 -10.45 11.96
C GLU A 190 -18.24 -9.50 11.95
N LEU A 191 -18.44 -8.25 11.51
CA LEU A 191 -17.40 -7.22 11.53
C LEU A 191 -17.05 -6.81 12.96
N GLN A 192 -18.05 -6.70 13.85
CA GLN A 192 -17.81 -6.44 15.27
C GLN A 192 -17.00 -7.55 15.94
N ILE A 193 -17.30 -8.82 15.65
CA ILE A 193 -16.52 -9.96 16.15
C ILE A 193 -15.09 -9.93 15.59
N MET A 194 -14.94 -9.57 14.33
CA MET A 194 -13.62 -9.46 13.68
C MET A 194 -12.77 -8.36 14.31
N TRP A 195 -13.37 -7.22 14.66
CA TRP A 195 -12.68 -6.10 15.29
C TRP A 195 -12.22 -6.39 16.74
N ASN A 196 -12.96 -7.20 17.47
CA ASN A 196 -12.68 -7.54 18.87
C ASN A 196 -11.70 -8.71 19.05
N LYS A 197 -11.20 -9.29 17.98
CA LYS A 197 -10.15 -10.34 18.00
C LYS A 197 -8.75 -9.75 17.90
#